data_08adc815951919bcf8a8975f4992e605
#
_entry.id   08adc815951919bcf8a8975f4992e605
#
_cell.length_a   1.000
_cell.length_b   1.000
_cell.length_c   1.000
_cell.angle_alpha   90.00
_cell.angle_beta   90.00
_cell.angle_gamma   90.00
#
_symmetry.space_group_name_H-M   'P 1'
#
loop_
_entity.id
_entity.type
_entity.pdbx_description
1 polymer ?
#
loop_
_entity_poly.entity_id
_entity_poly.type
_entity_poly.pdbx_seq_one_letter_code
_entity_poly.pdbx_strand_id
1 'polypeptide(L)'
;MSERGPLQIVTLCTGNAARSVMAGIMLAQLAEFEGISVNITTAGTHVVEGQPMGQRTKAALESVGELDTSTVGLHRSHQLSVQDCERADVIIAMEADHIRFIRRVHANSAQKTVTLTRLVREISVEEAPFVDRLQALDLQNVSLEEEQDVVDPAGGEQPQYDACAQEIWELCQITTALLITE
;
A
#
# COMPACT_ATOMS: atom_id res chain seq x y z
N MET A 1 -8.59 24.19 -10.91
CA MET A 1 -7.81 22.98 -11.25
C MET A 1 -6.49 23.07 -10.51
N SER A 2 -6.32 22.28 -9.47
CA SER A 2 -5.06 22.29 -8.68
C SER A 2 -3.97 21.64 -9.53
N GLU A 3 -2.87 22.38 -9.79
CA GLU A 3 -1.66 21.88 -10.47
C GLU A 3 -0.82 20.96 -9.55
N ARG A 4 -1.46 20.17 -8.68
CA ARG A 4 -0.72 19.13 -7.96
C ARG A 4 -0.39 18.01 -8.95
N GLY A 5 0.88 17.64 -9.04
CA GLY A 5 1.31 16.48 -9.79
C GLY A 5 0.67 15.18 -9.26
N PRO A 6 1.02 14.02 -9.84
CA PRO A 6 0.51 12.73 -9.39
C PRO A 6 0.72 12.51 -7.88
N LEU A 7 -0.28 11.95 -7.20
CA LEU A 7 -0.14 11.56 -5.79
C LEU A 7 0.92 10.46 -5.64
N GLN A 8 1.88 10.67 -4.76
CA GLN A 8 3.01 9.76 -4.55
C GLN A 8 2.66 8.77 -3.44
N ILE A 9 2.45 7.52 -3.78
CA ILE A 9 2.06 6.45 -2.86
C ILE A 9 3.21 5.45 -2.74
N VAL A 10 3.57 5.11 -1.49
CA VAL A 10 4.42 3.94 -1.20
C VAL A 10 3.56 2.88 -0.55
N THR A 11 3.57 1.65 -1.08
CA THR A 11 2.99 0.47 -0.40
C THR A 11 4.11 -0.32 0.25
N LEU A 12 3.97 -0.63 1.54
CA LEU A 12 5.05 -1.13 2.39
C LEU A 12 4.67 -2.43 3.09
N CYS A 13 5.52 -3.46 2.95
CA CYS A 13 5.46 -4.66 3.78
C CYS A 13 6.87 -5.04 4.28
N THR A 14 7.09 -6.27 4.73
CA THR A 14 8.41 -6.70 5.19
C THR A 14 9.35 -6.97 4.02
N GLY A 15 9.03 -7.93 3.17
CA GLY A 15 9.94 -8.46 2.13
C GLY A 15 9.71 -7.87 0.73
N ASN A 16 8.71 -7.03 0.52
CA ASN A 16 8.27 -6.56 -0.80
C ASN A 16 8.09 -7.70 -1.82
N ALA A 17 7.48 -8.79 -1.36
CA ALA A 17 7.32 -10.02 -2.13
C ALA A 17 5.85 -10.43 -2.34
N ALA A 18 4.94 -9.99 -1.46
CA ALA A 18 3.51 -10.33 -1.52
C ALA A 18 2.63 -9.10 -1.26
N ARG A 19 2.32 -8.78 -0.01
CA ARG A 19 1.30 -7.80 0.39
C ARG A 19 1.46 -6.41 -0.25
N SER A 20 2.63 -5.80 -0.14
CA SER A 20 2.88 -4.47 -0.73
C SER A 20 2.85 -4.50 -2.26
N VAL A 21 3.29 -5.61 -2.85
CA VAL A 21 3.27 -5.81 -4.31
C VAL A 21 1.84 -5.92 -4.80
N MET A 22 1.02 -6.76 -4.15
CA MET A 22 -0.41 -6.89 -4.46
C MET A 22 -1.10 -5.54 -4.38
N ALA A 23 -0.95 -4.83 -3.25
CA ALA A 23 -1.56 -3.52 -3.04
C ALA A 23 -1.11 -2.49 -4.08
N GLY A 24 0.19 -2.44 -4.41
CA GLY A 24 0.72 -1.50 -5.38
C GLY A 24 0.17 -1.72 -6.79
N ILE A 25 0.12 -2.98 -7.26
CA ILE A 25 -0.43 -3.33 -8.57
C ILE A 25 -1.94 -3.03 -8.62
N MET A 26 -2.68 -3.43 -7.59
CA MET A 26 -4.13 -3.24 -7.53
C MET A 26 -4.51 -1.74 -7.49
N LEU A 27 -3.86 -0.96 -6.64
CA LEU A 27 -4.10 0.49 -6.56
C LEU A 27 -3.74 1.20 -7.87
N ALA A 28 -2.65 0.80 -8.54
CA ALA A 28 -2.27 1.40 -9.80
C ALA A 28 -3.35 1.20 -10.88
N GLN A 29 -3.86 -0.02 -11.02
CA GLN A 29 -4.88 -0.32 -12.01
C GLN A 29 -6.24 0.32 -11.68
N LEU A 30 -6.65 0.28 -10.41
CA LEU A 30 -7.88 0.93 -9.97
C LEU A 30 -7.82 2.44 -10.17
N ALA A 31 -6.69 3.08 -9.84
CA ALA A 31 -6.49 4.51 -10.06
C ALA A 31 -6.51 4.87 -11.56
N GLU A 32 -5.89 4.06 -12.41
CA GLU A 32 -5.92 4.24 -13.87
C GLU A 32 -7.36 4.14 -14.40
N PHE A 33 -8.13 3.16 -13.96
CA PHE A 33 -9.53 2.97 -14.35
C PHE A 33 -10.40 4.18 -13.96
N GLU A 34 -10.17 4.74 -12.76
CA GLU A 34 -10.89 5.93 -12.26
C GLU A 34 -10.31 7.27 -12.78
N GLY A 35 -9.25 7.23 -13.56
CA GLY A 35 -8.59 8.45 -14.08
C GLY A 35 -7.85 9.26 -13.01
N ILE A 36 -7.47 8.64 -11.90
CA ILE A 36 -6.74 9.27 -10.81
C ILE A 36 -5.24 9.22 -11.11
N SER A 37 -4.58 10.38 -11.07
CA SER A 37 -3.14 10.48 -11.32
C SER A 37 -2.33 10.10 -10.08
N VAL A 38 -1.69 8.93 -10.09
CA VAL A 38 -0.86 8.41 -9.01
C VAL A 38 0.51 7.92 -9.52
N ASN A 39 1.51 8.00 -8.68
CA ASN A 39 2.77 7.27 -8.84
C ASN A 39 2.92 6.33 -7.65
N ILE A 40 3.04 5.03 -7.90
CA ILE A 40 3.12 4.02 -6.84
C ILE A 40 4.49 3.36 -6.84
N THR A 41 5.14 3.38 -5.68
CA THR A 41 6.35 2.63 -5.38
C THR A 41 5.99 1.52 -4.39
N THR A 42 6.39 0.28 -4.67
CA THR A 42 6.28 -0.81 -3.71
C THR A 42 7.61 -1.04 -3.02
N ALA A 43 7.63 -1.19 -1.71
CA ALA A 43 8.86 -1.34 -0.94
C ALA A 43 8.71 -2.31 0.24
N GLY A 44 9.83 -2.67 0.84
CA GLY A 44 9.86 -3.47 2.05
C GLY A 44 10.81 -2.93 3.11
N THR A 45 10.61 -3.34 4.35
CA THR A 45 11.44 -2.94 5.49
C THR A 45 12.71 -3.78 5.61
N HIS A 46 12.68 -5.03 5.12
CA HIS A 46 13.81 -5.98 5.14
C HIS A 46 13.79 -6.80 3.86
N VAL A 47 14.50 -6.35 2.85
CA VAL A 47 14.42 -6.88 1.50
C VAL A 47 15.76 -7.44 1.02
N VAL A 48 15.71 -8.54 0.29
CA VAL A 48 16.80 -8.90 -0.64
C VAL A 48 16.49 -8.21 -1.95
N GLU A 49 17.27 -7.18 -2.28
CA GLU A 49 17.04 -6.29 -3.41
C GLU A 49 16.99 -7.04 -4.75
N GLY A 50 16.07 -6.64 -5.64
CA GLY A 50 16.01 -7.14 -7.01
C GLY A 50 15.41 -8.53 -7.18
N GLN A 51 14.85 -9.14 -6.15
CA GLN A 51 14.21 -10.46 -6.27
C GLN A 51 12.91 -10.39 -7.07
N PRO A 52 12.64 -11.34 -7.96
CA PRO A 52 11.37 -11.42 -8.66
C PRO A 52 10.24 -11.82 -7.70
N MET A 53 9.01 -11.53 -8.10
CA MET A 53 7.81 -11.99 -7.40
C MET A 53 7.76 -13.52 -7.31
N GLY A 54 7.35 -14.02 -6.14
CA GLY A 54 7.14 -15.46 -5.92
C GLY A 54 5.95 -16.02 -6.71
N GLN A 55 5.99 -17.31 -7.06
CA GLN A 55 4.93 -17.96 -7.84
C GLN A 55 3.56 -17.90 -7.15
N ARG A 56 3.51 -18.08 -5.82
CA ARG A 56 2.25 -18.01 -5.06
C ARG A 56 1.63 -16.61 -5.10
N THR A 57 2.45 -15.57 -5.02
CA THR A 57 1.99 -14.16 -5.16
C THR A 57 1.43 -13.92 -6.56
N LYS A 58 2.13 -14.40 -7.60
CA LYS A 58 1.68 -14.28 -8.98
C LYS A 58 0.34 -14.99 -9.19
N ALA A 59 0.22 -16.26 -8.76
CA ALA A 59 -1.01 -17.02 -8.87
C ALA A 59 -2.17 -16.38 -8.11
N ALA A 60 -1.90 -15.80 -6.93
CA ALA A 60 -2.92 -15.08 -6.16
C ALA A 60 -3.41 -13.83 -6.89
N LEU A 61 -2.53 -13.04 -7.50
CA LEU A 61 -2.93 -11.90 -8.35
C LEU A 61 -3.76 -12.36 -9.56
N GLU A 62 -3.35 -13.46 -10.22
CA GLU A 62 -4.10 -14.05 -11.33
C GLU A 62 -5.48 -14.58 -10.92
N SER A 63 -5.69 -14.92 -9.65
CA SER A 63 -6.98 -15.36 -9.12
C SER A 63 -7.99 -14.23 -8.93
N VAL A 64 -7.52 -12.99 -8.89
CA VAL A 64 -8.39 -11.79 -8.87
C VAL A 64 -8.84 -11.49 -10.29
N GLY A 65 -10.02 -11.97 -10.66
CA GLY A 65 -10.47 -12.03 -12.06
C GLY A 65 -10.64 -10.69 -12.79
N GLU A 66 -10.64 -9.57 -12.08
CA GLU A 66 -10.77 -8.22 -12.63
C GLU A 66 -9.41 -7.54 -12.88
N LEU A 67 -8.31 -8.17 -12.44
CA LEU A 67 -6.98 -7.59 -12.48
C LEU A 67 -6.26 -7.95 -13.79
N ASP A 68 -5.68 -6.95 -14.49
CA ASP A 68 -4.73 -7.21 -15.57
C ASP A 68 -3.38 -7.63 -14.99
N THR A 69 -2.99 -8.85 -15.23
CA THR A 69 -1.75 -9.43 -14.71
C THR A 69 -0.61 -9.46 -15.73
N SER A 70 -0.76 -8.82 -16.88
CA SER A 70 0.22 -8.84 -17.97
C SER A 70 1.62 -8.33 -17.55
N THR A 71 1.68 -7.41 -16.60
CA THR A 71 2.93 -6.76 -16.14
C THR A 71 3.46 -7.26 -14.80
N VAL A 72 2.73 -8.14 -14.11
CA VAL A 72 3.13 -8.57 -12.74
C VAL A 72 4.51 -9.22 -12.68
N GLY A 73 4.94 -9.88 -13.75
CA GLY A 73 6.27 -10.50 -13.84
C GLY A 73 7.44 -9.51 -13.87
N LEU A 74 7.18 -8.22 -14.07
CA LEU A 74 8.21 -7.17 -14.12
C LEU A 74 8.65 -6.71 -12.73
N HIS A 75 7.88 -7.05 -11.68
CA HIS A 75 8.21 -6.67 -10.31
C HIS A 75 9.61 -7.15 -9.89
N ARG A 76 10.31 -6.26 -9.19
CA ARG A 76 11.55 -6.56 -8.46
C ARG A 76 11.46 -5.95 -7.08
N SER A 77 11.82 -6.75 -6.06
CA SER A 77 11.78 -6.30 -4.68
C SER A 77 12.73 -5.13 -4.45
N HIS A 78 12.27 -4.16 -3.65
CA HIS A 78 12.94 -2.90 -3.39
C HIS A 78 12.95 -2.59 -1.88
N GLN A 79 14.16 -2.32 -1.35
CA GLN A 79 14.32 -1.88 0.04
C GLN A 79 13.86 -0.43 0.18
N LEU A 80 12.97 -0.16 1.13
CA LEU A 80 12.53 1.21 1.41
C LEU A 80 13.73 2.14 1.65
N SER A 81 13.78 3.22 0.91
CA SER A 81 14.83 4.23 1.01
C SER A 81 14.35 5.53 1.65
N VAL A 82 15.29 6.36 2.11
CA VAL A 82 14.99 7.72 2.58
C VAL A 82 14.29 8.54 1.48
N GLN A 83 14.73 8.38 0.23
CA GLN A 83 14.16 9.12 -0.91
C GLN A 83 12.71 8.71 -1.18
N ASP A 84 12.36 7.42 -1.04
CA ASP A 84 10.96 6.97 -1.17
C ASP A 84 10.10 7.62 -0.09
N CYS A 85 10.62 7.61 1.15
CA CYS A 85 9.94 8.25 2.27
C CYS A 85 9.76 9.76 2.08
N GLU A 86 10.76 10.47 1.58
CA GLU A 86 10.70 11.92 1.36
C GLU A 86 9.68 12.29 0.27
N ARG A 87 9.67 11.54 -0.83
CA ARG A 87 8.80 11.80 -1.98
C ARG A 87 7.35 11.41 -1.74
N ALA A 88 7.08 10.43 -0.89
CA ALA A 88 5.73 9.95 -0.64
C ALA A 88 4.82 11.04 -0.06
N ASP A 89 3.61 11.14 -0.58
CA ASP A 89 2.49 11.85 0.06
C ASP A 89 1.82 10.97 1.12
N VAL A 90 1.81 9.64 0.88
CA VAL A 90 1.33 8.63 1.81
C VAL A 90 2.15 7.35 1.73
N ILE A 91 2.42 6.72 2.87
CA ILE A 91 3.00 5.39 2.98
C ILE A 91 1.93 4.46 3.54
N ILE A 92 1.48 3.51 2.73
CA ILE A 92 0.44 2.54 3.08
C ILE A 92 1.13 1.25 3.52
N ALA A 93 1.11 1.00 4.81
CA ALA A 93 1.70 -0.17 5.44
C ALA A 93 0.69 -1.33 5.53
N MET A 94 1.18 -2.57 5.56
CA MET A 94 0.33 -3.76 5.65
C MET A 94 0.10 -4.22 7.09
N GLU A 95 0.92 -3.78 8.03
CA GLU A 95 0.80 -4.14 9.45
C GLU A 95 1.44 -3.10 10.38
N ALA A 96 1.10 -3.16 11.66
CA ALA A 96 1.59 -2.24 12.69
C ALA A 96 3.11 -2.22 12.82
N ASP A 97 3.79 -3.36 12.61
CA ASP A 97 5.25 -3.45 12.70
C ASP A 97 5.96 -2.62 11.63
N HIS A 98 5.36 -2.45 10.46
CA HIS A 98 5.88 -1.56 9.42
C HIS A 98 5.82 -0.09 9.87
N ILE A 99 4.75 0.32 10.57
CA ILE A 99 4.66 1.67 11.15
C ILE A 99 5.70 1.84 12.26
N ARG A 100 5.90 0.83 13.13
CA ARG A 100 6.97 0.86 14.15
C ARG A 100 8.35 1.03 13.52
N PHE A 101 8.60 0.35 12.40
CA PHE A 101 9.84 0.51 11.62
C PHE A 101 9.98 1.96 11.12
N ILE A 102 8.96 2.54 10.50
CA ILE A 102 8.98 3.93 10.02
C ILE A 102 9.24 4.90 11.18
N ARG A 103 8.53 4.77 12.30
CA ARG A 103 8.72 5.63 13.48
C ARG A 103 10.14 5.59 14.03
N ARG A 104 10.82 4.45 13.92
CA ARG A 104 12.21 4.25 14.40
C ARG A 104 13.26 4.72 13.40
N VAL A 105 13.07 4.42 12.11
CA VAL A 105 14.12 4.58 11.08
C VAL A 105 13.88 5.82 10.22
N HIS A 106 12.64 6.18 9.98
CA HIS A 106 12.20 7.28 9.11
C HIS A 106 11.19 8.18 9.83
N ALA A 107 11.50 8.62 11.05
CA ALA A 107 10.58 9.30 11.96
C ALA A 107 9.81 10.48 11.33
N ASN A 108 10.46 11.23 10.43
CA ASN A 108 9.82 12.36 9.73
C ASN A 108 8.68 11.94 8.80
N SER A 109 8.56 10.65 8.49
CA SER A 109 7.49 10.11 7.64
C SER A 109 6.36 9.45 8.44
N ALA A 110 6.46 9.41 9.77
CA ALA A 110 5.45 8.79 10.62
C ALA A 110 4.06 9.43 10.47
N GLN A 111 4.00 10.75 10.29
CA GLN A 111 2.75 11.51 10.11
C GLN A 111 2.00 11.21 8.81
N LYS A 112 2.64 10.57 7.84
CA LYS A 112 2.06 10.17 6.54
C LYS A 112 2.07 8.66 6.32
N THR A 113 2.28 7.87 7.38
CA THR A 113 2.29 6.41 7.34
C THR A 113 1.09 5.85 8.07
N VAL A 114 0.30 5.04 7.36
CA VAL A 114 -0.95 4.47 7.83
C VAL A 114 -1.06 3.01 7.38
N THR A 115 -1.71 2.12 8.16
CA THR A 115 -2.05 0.79 7.65
C THR A 115 -3.20 0.89 6.63
N LEU A 116 -3.21 -0.02 5.65
CA LEU A 116 -4.26 -0.08 4.64
C LEU A 116 -5.66 -0.21 5.28
N THR A 117 -5.78 -1.04 6.32
CA THR A 117 -7.02 -1.25 7.05
C THR A 117 -7.46 -0.01 7.84
N ARG A 118 -6.52 0.68 8.51
CA ARG A 118 -6.82 1.94 9.21
C ARG A 118 -7.22 3.04 8.24
N LEU A 119 -6.53 3.16 7.11
CA LEU A 119 -6.85 4.15 6.08
C LEU A 119 -8.31 4.05 5.64
N VAL A 120 -8.76 2.84 5.32
CA VAL A 120 -10.14 2.56 4.91
C VAL A 120 -11.15 2.85 6.03
N ARG A 121 -10.78 2.58 7.29
CA ARG A 121 -11.68 2.71 8.44
C ARG A 121 -11.81 4.15 8.95
N GLU A 122 -10.73 4.93 8.92
CA GLU A 122 -10.66 6.18 9.68
C GLU A 122 -10.58 7.45 8.83
N ILE A 123 -10.19 7.37 7.55
CA ILE A 123 -10.13 8.58 6.73
C ILE A 123 -11.55 9.11 6.47
N SER A 124 -11.73 10.41 6.64
CA SER A 124 -13.04 11.05 6.40
C SER A 124 -13.41 11.01 4.91
N VAL A 125 -14.71 11.01 4.62
CA VAL A 125 -15.27 11.12 3.27
C VAL A 125 -15.63 12.56 2.89
N GLU A 126 -15.13 13.52 3.65
CA GLU A 126 -15.40 14.95 3.43
C GLU A 126 -14.79 15.44 2.12
N GLU A 127 -15.36 16.51 1.57
CA GLU A 127 -14.85 17.23 0.38
C GLU A 127 -13.59 18.03 0.74
N ALA A 128 -12.48 17.33 0.88
CA ALA A 128 -11.17 17.92 1.14
C ALA A 128 -10.09 17.09 0.43
N PRO A 129 -8.95 17.67 0.05
CA PRO A 129 -7.85 16.96 -0.56
C PRO A 129 -7.43 15.75 0.31
N PHE A 130 -7.14 14.62 -0.34
CA PHE A 130 -6.76 13.37 0.36
C PHE A 130 -5.66 13.59 1.41
N VAL A 131 -4.62 14.38 1.06
CA VAL A 131 -3.49 14.65 1.97
C VAL A 131 -3.94 15.41 3.21
N ASP A 132 -4.87 16.34 3.09
CA ASP A 132 -5.38 17.13 4.22
C ASP A 132 -6.21 16.23 5.16
N ARG A 133 -7.03 15.34 4.60
CA ARG A 133 -7.80 14.33 5.37
C ARG A 133 -6.86 13.35 6.07
N LEU A 134 -5.77 12.95 5.42
CA LEU A 134 -4.75 12.07 6.01
C LEU A 134 -4.06 12.76 7.20
N GLN A 135 -3.71 14.03 7.08
CA GLN A 135 -3.07 14.80 8.16
C GLN A 135 -3.97 14.93 9.39
N ALA A 136 -5.29 14.99 9.20
CA ALA A 136 -6.26 15.07 10.31
C ALA A 136 -6.27 13.81 11.20
N LEU A 137 -5.71 12.69 10.76
CA LEU A 137 -5.65 11.46 11.54
C LEU A 137 -4.57 11.44 12.64
N ASP A 138 -3.68 12.44 12.70
CA ASP A 138 -2.57 12.53 13.67
C ASP A 138 -1.75 11.22 13.78
N LEU A 139 -1.40 10.66 12.64
CA LEU A 139 -0.86 9.29 12.49
C LEU A 139 0.42 9.03 13.29
N GLN A 140 1.22 10.05 13.57
CA GLN A 140 2.44 9.90 14.36
C GLN A 140 2.16 9.51 15.83
N ASN A 141 0.98 9.86 16.37
CA ASN A 141 0.57 9.64 17.76
C ASN A 141 -0.44 8.50 17.93
N VAL A 142 -0.90 7.93 16.84
CA VAL A 142 -1.91 6.85 16.86
C VAL A 142 -1.37 5.61 17.55
N SER A 143 -2.20 4.98 18.42
CA SER A 143 -1.93 3.66 18.97
C SER A 143 -2.01 2.59 17.88
N LEU A 144 -1.08 1.64 17.91
CA LEU A 144 -1.01 0.55 16.93
C LEU A 144 -1.60 -0.72 17.54
N GLU A 145 -2.69 -1.17 16.96
CA GLU A 145 -3.42 -2.38 17.33
C GLU A 145 -3.27 -3.46 16.26
N GLU A 146 -3.15 -4.72 16.68
CA GLU A 146 -2.90 -5.85 15.77
C GLU A 146 -4.05 -6.09 14.78
N GLU A 147 -5.30 -5.80 15.18
CA GLU A 147 -6.47 -5.92 14.30
C GLU A 147 -6.46 -5.02 13.06
N GLN A 148 -5.44 -4.17 12.94
CA GLN A 148 -5.23 -3.31 11.76
C GLN A 148 -4.30 -3.94 10.73
N ASP A 149 -3.86 -5.15 10.95
CA ASP A 149 -2.90 -5.82 10.09
C ASP A 149 -3.60 -6.61 8.97
N VAL A 150 -3.05 -6.50 7.75
CA VAL A 150 -3.32 -7.47 6.68
C VAL A 150 -2.48 -8.71 6.97
N VAL A 151 -3.14 -9.86 7.10
CA VAL A 151 -2.46 -11.10 7.47
C VAL A 151 -1.36 -11.45 6.47
N ASP A 152 -0.16 -11.76 6.99
CA ASP A 152 0.97 -12.16 6.15
C ASP A 152 0.78 -13.60 5.62
N PRO A 153 0.72 -13.83 4.30
CA PRO A 153 0.63 -15.16 3.74
C PRO A 153 1.96 -15.91 3.73
N ALA A 154 3.08 -15.25 4.10
CA ALA A 154 4.40 -15.85 4.05
C ALA A 154 4.48 -17.13 4.90
N GLY A 155 5.05 -18.19 4.32
CA GLY A 155 5.10 -19.52 4.95
C GLY A 155 3.82 -20.34 4.78
N GLY A 156 2.73 -19.76 4.27
CA GLY A 156 1.48 -20.46 3.98
C GLY A 156 1.46 -21.13 2.58
N GLU A 157 0.38 -21.84 2.31
CA GLU A 157 0.10 -22.43 1.01
C GLU A 157 -0.70 -21.47 0.12
N GLN A 158 -1.01 -21.88 -1.13
CA GLN A 158 -1.70 -21.03 -2.10
C GLN A 158 -3.02 -20.42 -1.57
N PRO A 159 -3.90 -21.13 -0.84
CA PRO A 159 -5.15 -20.56 -0.34
C PRO A 159 -4.95 -19.34 0.58
N GLN A 160 -3.86 -19.28 1.37
CA GLN A 160 -3.56 -18.11 2.21
C GLN A 160 -3.15 -16.90 1.36
N TYR A 161 -2.41 -17.13 0.27
CA TYR A 161 -2.05 -16.07 -0.68
C TYR A 161 -3.28 -15.55 -1.43
N ASP A 162 -4.18 -16.44 -1.85
CA ASP A 162 -5.42 -16.06 -2.54
C ASP A 162 -6.34 -15.26 -1.62
N ALA A 163 -6.49 -15.68 -0.36
CA ALA A 163 -7.26 -14.94 0.63
C ALA A 163 -6.66 -13.55 0.91
N CYS A 164 -5.34 -13.45 1.01
CA CYS A 164 -4.64 -12.19 1.19
C CYS A 164 -4.85 -11.26 -0.03
N ALA A 165 -4.76 -11.80 -1.25
CA ALA A 165 -5.00 -11.02 -2.46
C ALA A 165 -6.44 -10.49 -2.53
N GLN A 166 -7.42 -11.32 -2.17
CA GLN A 166 -8.83 -10.92 -2.15
C GLN A 166 -9.08 -9.82 -1.11
N GLU A 167 -8.54 -9.95 0.11
CA GLU A 167 -8.64 -8.93 1.16
C GLU A 167 -8.04 -7.60 0.69
N ILE A 168 -6.82 -7.63 0.14
CA ILE A 168 -6.14 -6.43 -0.36
C ILE A 168 -6.92 -5.81 -1.52
N TRP A 169 -7.50 -6.61 -2.41
CA TRP A 169 -8.32 -6.12 -3.52
C TRP A 169 -9.52 -5.31 -3.02
N GLU A 170 -10.28 -5.84 -2.07
CA GLU A 170 -11.42 -5.15 -1.46
C GLU A 170 -11.01 -3.84 -0.78
N LEU A 171 -9.90 -3.87 -0.01
CA LEU A 171 -9.36 -2.68 0.63
C LEU A 171 -8.86 -1.64 -0.38
N CYS A 172 -8.24 -2.06 -1.48
CA CYS A 172 -7.78 -1.18 -2.54
C CYS A 172 -8.94 -0.51 -3.30
N GLN A 173 -10.04 -1.23 -3.55
CA GLN A 173 -11.23 -0.64 -4.15
C GLN A 173 -11.79 0.51 -3.29
N ILE A 174 -11.90 0.31 -1.97
CA ILE A 174 -12.35 1.35 -1.05
C ILE A 174 -11.33 2.49 -0.99
N THR A 175 -10.03 2.16 -0.90
CA THR A 175 -8.96 3.18 -0.88
C THR A 175 -9.01 4.05 -2.13
N THR A 176 -9.17 3.46 -3.31
CA THR A 176 -9.24 4.22 -4.57
C THR A 176 -10.43 5.18 -4.57
N ALA A 177 -11.60 4.74 -4.11
CA ALA A 177 -12.76 5.63 -3.95
C ALA A 177 -12.49 6.81 -2.99
N LEU A 178 -11.66 6.60 -1.96
CA LEU A 178 -11.25 7.65 -1.03
C LEU A 178 -10.21 8.63 -1.62
N LEU A 179 -9.50 8.25 -2.68
CA LEU A 179 -8.57 9.14 -3.39
C LEU A 179 -9.29 10.13 -4.31
N ILE A 180 -10.51 9.82 -4.72
CA ILE A 180 -11.33 10.71 -5.55
C ILE A 180 -11.74 11.91 -4.70
N THR A 181 -11.26 13.09 -5.08
CA THR A 181 -11.77 14.38 -4.57
C THR A 181 -12.34 15.14 -5.75
N GLU A 182 -13.60 15.49 -5.67
CA GLU A 182 -14.18 16.46 -6.60
C GLU A 182 -13.60 17.89 -6.44
#